data_d9e052b4f5dbd44537c9ab548e287661
#
_entry.id   d9e052b4f5dbd44537c9ab548e287661
#
_cell.length_a   1.000
_cell.length_b   1.000
_cell.length_c   1.000
_cell.angle_alpha   90.00
_cell.angle_beta   90.00
_cell.angle_gamma   90.00
#
_symmetry.space_group_name_H-M   'P 1'
#
loop_
_entity.id
_entity.type
_entity.pdbx_description
1 polymer ?
#
loop_
_entity_poly.entity_id
_entity_poly.type
_entity_poly.pdbx_seq_one_letter_code
_entity_poly.pdbx_strand_id
1 'polypeptide(L)'
;MLLLVDNYDSFTYNLVQVFQSLGHDPLVVRNDSPSLWDLVEREDLDKVCVSPGPGRPESAGLCLEILEKLAQKPKPPSVLGVCLGHQLLGQFAGAEVFVAERIMHGRVSTITHNGEGLFASLPQNMAVGRYHSLLVGEPPKGGRHSFTVTARTKDQEIMGLAYDDLPWVGVQFHPESVLTPQGRDLLGNFLGTKVKAEVSAAETPKPLSEIYEALGSKRDLNAEEAEQVFERLMDGQLSMAQAGALLLGLRTKGETPLEVAAAATSVLKRAKVVPAMGGPTLDVVGTGGDNRFSFNCSTATALVCASLGYRVLKHGNRSVSSRSGSADVLERLGFNIEPKITDLPEIMAKTGFVFLFAPHYHPAFKHIMPVRRELGVRTLFNILGPLVNPAKPTHRLIGVYLPGLLDLMAGALARLDGEVAAVVHGAGGYDELTTIGPAEVRLVRGRAIESLTLDPKDYDLVPAEPEDLTIKDPTDGARILRLLLAGQGTPAMRDTLIFNVGLALYILDGGSFDAAMDKARAAVASGQAYKLLP
;
A
#
# COMPACT_ATOMS: atom_id res chain seq x y z
N MET A 1 3.35 1.71 31.28
CA MET A 1 2.23 1.74 30.29
C MET A 1 2.29 3.06 29.51
N LEU A 2 2.06 3.03 28.17
CA LEU A 2 1.87 4.21 27.31
C LEU A 2 0.37 4.38 27.02
N LEU A 3 -0.21 5.53 27.38
CA LEU A 3 -1.59 5.91 27.07
C LEU A 3 -1.58 6.92 25.91
N LEU A 4 -2.43 6.70 24.90
CA LEU A 4 -2.69 7.66 23.83
C LEU A 4 -4.12 8.15 23.93
N VAL A 5 -4.28 9.44 24.23
CA VAL A 5 -5.59 10.12 24.30
C VAL A 5 -5.96 10.59 22.90
N ASP A 6 -7.02 9.99 22.32
CA ASP A 6 -7.50 10.29 20.97
C ASP A 6 -8.50 11.44 20.96
N ASN A 7 -8.14 12.54 20.33
CA ASN A 7 -8.98 13.71 20.12
C ASN A 7 -9.84 13.64 18.84
N TYR A 8 -10.23 12.43 18.41
CA TYR A 8 -11.03 12.21 17.21
C TYR A 8 -10.31 12.62 15.91
N ASP A 9 -9.00 12.43 15.87
CA ASP A 9 -8.18 12.79 14.73
C ASP A 9 -7.92 11.58 13.81
N SER A 10 -7.96 11.80 12.50
CA SER A 10 -7.67 10.78 11.51
C SER A 10 -6.20 10.31 11.51
N PHE A 11 -5.28 11.10 12.07
CA PHE A 11 -3.86 10.77 12.18
C PHE A 11 -3.49 10.07 13.50
N THR A 12 -4.41 9.91 14.44
CA THR A 12 -4.15 9.23 15.73
C THR A 12 -3.56 7.83 15.51
N TYR A 13 -4.09 7.07 14.58
CA TYR A 13 -3.58 5.73 14.29
C TYR A 13 -2.22 5.71 13.60
N ASN A 14 -1.79 6.79 12.95
CA ASN A 14 -0.42 6.91 12.45
C ASN A 14 0.57 7.02 13.63
N LEU A 15 0.20 7.77 14.71
CA LEU A 15 0.99 7.78 15.94
C LEU A 15 1.09 6.38 16.55
N VAL A 16 -0.04 5.64 16.62
CA VAL A 16 -0.05 4.23 17.08
C VAL A 16 0.95 3.38 16.29
N GLN A 17 0.91 3.45 14.96
CA GLN A 17 1.81 2.69 14.09
C GLN A 17 3.28 3.04 14.32
N VAL A 18 3.60 4.33 14.49
CA VAL A 18 4.98 4.75 14.79
C VAL A 18 5.40 4.21 16.16
N PHE A 19 4.59 4.33 17.20
CA PHE A 19 4.90 3.79 18.52
C PHE A 19 5.09 2.26 18.49
N GLN A 20 4.24 1.53 17.79
CA GLN A 20 4.37 0.08 17.59
C GLN A 20 5.67 -0.27 16.84
N SER A 21 6.04 0.49 15.80
CA SER A 21 7.30 0.30 15.09
C SER A 21 8.55 0.55 15.96
N LEU A 22 8.38 1.28 17.05
CA LEU A 22 9.40 1.55 18.08
C LEU A 22 9.35 0.55 19.24
N GLY A 23 8.51 -0.49 19.15
CA GLY A 23 8.38 -1.54 20.16
C GLY A 23 7.47 -1.19 21.34
N HIS A 24 6.62 -0.17 21.21
CA HIS A 24 5.67 0.24 22.25
C HIS A 24 4.24 0.15 21.71
N ASP A 25 3.37 -0.56 22.43
CA ASP A 25 1.95 -0.72 22.08
C ASP A 25 1.10 0.23 22.98
N PRO A 26 0.60 1.36 22.43
CA PRO A 26 -0.16 2.32 23.23
C PRO A 26 -1.60 1.84 23.45
N LEU A 27 -2.11 2.05 24.67
CA LEU A 27 -3.54 1.97 24.95
C LEU A 27 -4.22 3.23 24.39
N VAL A 28 -5.07 3.09 23.38
CA VAL A 28 -5.79 4.22 22.77
C VAL A 28 -7.14 4.40 23.44
N VAL A 29 -7.41 5.60 23.95
CA VAL A 29 -8.67 5.95 24.59
C VAL A 29 -9.12 7.33 24.15
N ARG A 30 -10.40 7.48 23.83
CA ARG A 30 -10.98 8.76 23.40
C ARG A 30 -11.01 9.78 24.51
N ASN A 31 -10.83 11.05 24.16
CA ASN A 31 -10.71 12.18 25.09
C ASN A 31 -11.97 12.44 25.94
N ASP A 32 -13.12 11.90 25.58
CA ASP A 32 -14.40 12.00 26.30
C ASP A 32 -14.76 10.73 27.08
N SER A 33 -13.91 9.69 27.04
CA SER A 33 -14.19 8.43 27.71
C SER A 33 -14.02 8.54 29.23
N PRO A 34 -15.04 8.15 30.03
CA PRO A 34 -14.92 8.12 31.50
C PRO A 34 -13.81 7.20 32.00
N SER A 35 -13.39 6.21 31.23
CA SER A 35 -12.30 5.28 31.59
C SER A 35 -10.94 5.97 31.73
N LEU A 36 -10.79 7.18 31.22
CA LEU A 36 -9.58 7.97 31.38
C LEU A 36 -9.29 8.27 32.87
N TRP A 37 -10.31 8.44 33.68
CA TRP A 37 -10.14 8.69 35.12
C TRP A 37 -9.45 7.53 35.85
N ASP A 38 -9.85 6.31 35.55
CA ASP A 38 -9.22 5.11 36.12
C ASP A 38 -7.79 4.91 35.61
N LEU A 39 -7.57 5.24 34.32
CA LEU A 39 -6.25 5.07 33.68
C LEU A 39 -5.21 6.06 34.19
N VAL A 40 -5.61 7.32 34.43
CA VAL A 40 -4.68 8.34 34.96
C VAL A 40 -4.29 8.10 36.42
N GLU A 41 -5.08 7.34 37.19
CA GLU A 41 -4.73 6.92 38.55
C GLU A 41 -3.75 5.76 38.62
N ARG A 42 -3.56 5.01 37.57
CA ARG A 42 -2.68 3.84 37.54
C ARG A 42 -1.24 4.19 37.90
N GLU A 43 -0.61 3.34 38.71
CA GLU A 43 0.80 3.50 39.12
C GLU A 43 1.78 3.18 38.00
N ASP A 44 1.40 2.27 37.07
CA ASP A 44 2.23 1.87 35.93
C ASP A 44 2.10 2.81 34.71
N LEU A 45 1.35 3.90 34.82
CA LEU A 45 1.26 4.94 33.78
C LEU A 45 2.57 5.74 33.74
N ASP A 46 3.38 5.49 32.72
CA ASP A 46 4.71 6.09 32.55
C ASP A 46 4.72 7.21 31.51
N LYS A 47 3.92 7.04 30.44
CA LYS A 47 3.87 7.98 29.32
C LYS A 47 2.45 8.23 28.86
N VAL A 48 2.15 9.47 28.49
CA VAL A 48 0.88 9.88 27.88
C VAL A 48 1.18 10.66 26.61
N CYS A 49 0.51 10.29 25.51
CA CYS A 49 0.50 11.08 24.29
C CYS A 49 -0.90 11.66 24.10
N VAL A 50 -1.00 12.98 23.96
CA VAL A 50 -2.25 13.68 23.62
C VAL A 50 -2.22 13.98 22.13
N SER A 51 -3.13 13.35 21.38
CA SER A 51 -3.14 13.33 19.92
C SER A 51 -3.49 14.70 19.32
N PRO A 52 -3.26 14.89 18.00
CA PRO A 52 -3.94 15.91 17.22
C PRO A 52 -5.47 15.82 17.38
N GLY A 53 -6.18 16.84 16.95
CA GLY A 53 -7.64 16.83 16.91
C GLY A 53 -8.23 18.11 16.32
N PRO A 54 -9.52 18.10 16.00
CA PRO A 54 -10.24 19.28 15.53
C PRO A 54 -10.59 20.23 16.68
N GLY A 55 -10.87 21.49 16.35
CA GLY A 55 -11.39 22.48 17.28
C GLY A 55 -10.31 23.22 18.06
N ARG A 56 -10.63 23.55 19.30
CA ARG A 56 -9.78 24.34 20.22
C ARG A 56 -9.52 23.52 21.50
N PRO A 57 -8.45 23.85 22.25
CA PRO A 57 -8.15 23.17 23.52
C PRO A 57 -9.32 23.09 24.49
N GLU A 58 -10.15 24.15 24.59
CA GLU A 58 -11.29 24.22 25.50
C GLU A 58 -12.39 23.21 25.17
N SER A 59 -12.41 22.70 23.94
CA SER A 59 -13.38 21.73 23.45
C SER A 59 -12.82 20.29 23.32
N ALA A 60 -11.64 20.04 23.89
CA ALA A 60 -10.94 18.74 23.78
C ALA A 60 -11.35 17.74 24.87
N GLY A 61 -12.64 17.66 25.21
CA GLY A 61 -13.17 16.70 26.17
C GLY A 61 -12.51 16.82 27.53
N LEU A 62 -12.06 15.72 28.11
CA LEU A 62 -11.45 15.63 29.44
C LEU A 62 -9.96 16.01 29.47
N CYS A 63 -9.35 16.43 28.36
CA CYS A 63 -7.90 16.57 28.25
C CYS A 63 -7.30 17.55 29.29
N LEU A 64 -7.88 18.73 29.47
CA LEU A 64 -7.35 19.71 30.46
C LEU A 64 -7.46 19.19 31.89
N GLU A 65 -8.59 18.55 32.24
CA GLU A 65 -8.82 17.98 33.56
C GLU A 65 -7.86 16.84 33.87
N ILE A 66 -7.57 16.01 32.85
CA ILE A 66 -6.59 14.93 32.97
C ILE A 66 -5.18 15.47 33.15
N LEU A 67 -4.79 16.52 32.42
CA LEU A 67 -3.49 17.17 32.59
C LEU A 67 -3.36 17.72 34.02
N GLU A 68 -4.41 18.37 34.58
CA GLU A 68 -4.42 18.83 35.96
C GLU A 68 -4.17 17.67 36.94
N LYS A 69 -4.83 16.55 36.73
CA LYS A 69 -4.69 15.35 37.57
C LYS A 69 -3.29 14.74 37.47
N LEU A 70 -2.74 14.65 36.26
CA LEU A 70 -1.40 14.13 36.03
C LEU A 70 -0.30 15.00 36.63
N ALA A 71 -0.47 16.33 36.59
CA ALA A 71 0.48 17.28 37.18
C ALA A 71 0.56 17.17 38.71
N GLN A 72 -0.53 16.76 39.37
CA GLN A 72 -0.61 16.62 40.85
C GLN A 72 -0.03 15.29 41.36
N LYS A 73 0.32 14.35 40.49
CA LYS A 73 0.92 13.08 40.91
C LYS A 73 2.29 13.29 41.59
N PRO A 74 2.61 12.51 42.65
CA PRO A 74 3.94 12.58 43.26
C PRO A 74 5.10 12.33 42.28
N LYS A 75 4.83 11.52 41.23
CA LYS A 75 5.72 11.24 40.09
C LYS A 75 4.90 11.41 38.82
N PRO A 76 4.82 12.61 38.25
CA PRO A 76 4.09 12.84 37.02
C PRO A 76 4.65 11.99 35.85
N PRO A 77 3.79 11.37 35.03
CA PRO A 77 4.25 10.66 33.80
C PRO A 77 4.77 11.67 32.77
N SER A 78 5.60 11.20 31.86
CA SER A 78 5.99 12.00 30.71
C SER A 78 4.81 12.23 29.77
N VAL A 79 4.57 13.46 29.34
CA VAL A 79 3.48 13.81 28.41
C VAL A 79 4.05 14.38 27.12
N LEU A 80 3.55 13.86 25.98
CA LEU A 80 3.78 14.43 24.65
C LEU A 80 2.46 14.99 24.12
N GLY A 81 2.40 16.28 23.85
CA GLY A 81 1.30 16.91 23.11
C GLY A 81 1.63 17.08 21.63
N VAL A 82 0.77 16.59 20.74
CA VAL A 82 0.92 16.73 19.29
C VAL A 82 -0.20 17.61 18.74
N CYS A 83 0.13 18.67 18.03
CA CYS A 83 -0.78 19.63 17.39
C CYS A 83 -1.81 20.20 18.41
N LEU A 84 -3.05 19.69 18.46
CA LEU A 84 -4.03 20.08 19.48
C LEU A 84 -3.49 19.77 20.90
N GLY A 85 -2.80 18.64 21.08
CA GLY A 85 -2.14 18.30 22.35
C GLY A 85 -1.07 19.32 22.75
N HIS A 86 -0.30 19.85 21.82
CA HIS A 86 0.66 20.93 22.07
C HIS A 86 -0.06 22.24 22.50
N GLN A 87 -1.18 22.57 21.86
CA GLN A 87 -1.99 23.74 22.20
C GLN A 87 -2.61 23.59 23.60
N LEU A 88 -3.06 22.37 23.97
CA LEU A 88 -3.51 22.04 25.31
C LEU A 88 -2.41 22.26 26.35
N LEU A 89 -1.18 21.84 26.09
CA LEU A 89 -0.05 22.08 26.96
C LEU A 89 0.24 23.58 27.06
N GLY A 90 0.23 24.33 25.97
CA GLY A 90 0.39 25.79 26.00
C GLY A 90 -0.65 26.48 26.85
N GLN A 91 -1.93 26.15 26.67
CA GLN A 91 -3.05 26.70 27.45
C GLN A 91 -2.97 26.29 28.94
N PHE A 92 -2.60 25.04 29.21
CA PHE A 92 -2.45 24.57 30.60
C PHE A 92 -1.37 25.33 31.37
N ALA A 93 -0.30 25.75 30.70
CA ALA A 93 0.70 26.67 31.27
C ALA A 93 0.21 28.11 31.39
N GLY A 94 -0.92 28.47 30.78
CA GLY A 94 -1.47 29.81 30.75
C GLY A 94 -1.04 30.67 29.57
N ALA A 95 -0.44 30.07 28.53
CA ALA A 95 -0.15 30.79 27.30
C ALA A 95 -1.42 30.98 26.46
N GLU A 96 -1.48 32.07 25.70
CA GLU A 96 -2.56 32.33 24.76
C GLU A 96 -2.52 31.34 23.61
N VAL A 97 -3.69 30.85 23.18
CA VAL A 97 -3.85 30.06 21.93
C VAL A 97 -4.68 30.89 20.95
N PHE A 98 -4.05 31.31 19.87
CA PHE A 98 -4.62 32.27 18.93
C PHE A 98 -4.62 31.74 17.51
N VAL A 99 -5.42 32.38 16.64
CA VAL A 99 -5.50 32.01 15.21
C VAL A 99 -4.24 32.46 14.47
N ALA A 100 -3.60 31.55 13.75
CA ALA A 100 -2.44 31.86 12.93
C ALA A 100 -2.82 32.82 11.78
N GLU A 101 -1.94 33.74 11.43
CA GLU A 101 -2.13 34.63 10.27
C GLU A 101 -2.27 33.84 8.95
N ARG A 102 -1.61 32.69 8.87
CA ARG A 102 -1.67 31.77 7.73
C ARG A 102 -2.13 30.39 8.19
N ILE A 103 -3.26 29.95 7.66
CA ILE A 103 -3.75 28.59 7.90
C ILE A 103 -2.84 27.59 7.18
N MET A 104 -2.31 26.63 7.92
CA MET A 104 -1.45 25.57 7.41
C MET A 104 -2.23 24.25 7.36
N HIS A 105 -2.40 23.69 6.16
CA HIS A 105 -3.06 22.40 5.98
C HIS A 105 -2.30 21.58 4.93
N GLY A 106 -1.60 20.52 5.38
CA GLY A 106 -0.78 19.68 4.51
C GLY A 106 0.42 20.40 3.90
N ARG A 107 0.99 21.38 4.62
CA ARG A 107 2.15 22.17 4.17
C ARG A 107 3.38 21.85 5.00
N VAL A 108 4.54 21.93 4.33
CA VAL A 108 5.84 21.75 4.97
C VAL A 108 6.39 23.12 5.40
N SER A 109 6.94 23.19 6.61
CA SER A 109 7.77 24.30 7.07
C SER A 109 9.12 23.79 7.56
N THR A 110 10.14 24.63 7.46
CA THR A 110 11.45 24.36 8.06
C THR A 110 11.47 24.95 9.47
N ILE A 111 11.96 24.20 10.44
CA ILE A 111 12.12 24.62 11.82
C ILE A 111 13.57 24.59 12.27
N THR A 112 13.92 25.49 13.18
CA THR A 112 15.15 25.43 13.99
C THR A 112 14.77 25.02 15.42
N HIS A 113 15.64 24.30 16.11
CA HIS A 113 15.38 23.77 17.44
C HIS A 113 16.65 23.82 18.34
N ASN A 114 16.46 23.63 19.64
CA ASN A 114 17.55 23.70 20.63
C ASN A 114 18.51 22.49 20.60
N GLY A 115 18.15 21.38 19.93
CA GLY A 115 18.96 20.15 19.88
C GLY A 115 18.87 19.28 21.13
N GLU A 116 17.95 19.55 22.06
CA GLU A 116 17.80 18.85 23.34
C GLU A 116 16.44 18.14 23.45
N GLY A 117 16.33 17.22 24.40
CA GLY A 117 15.06 16.51 24.70
C GLY A 117 14.50 15.79 23.48
N LEU A 118 13.31 16.19 23.01
CA LEU A 118 12.68 15.64 21.80
C LEU A 118 13.55 15.80 20.56
N PHE A 119 14.36 16.86 20.51
CA PHE A 119 15.18 17.20 19.34
C PHE A 119 16.63 16.71 19.43
N ALA A 120 16.94 15.91 20.47
CA ALA A 120 18.29 15.37 20.65
C ALA A 120 18.72 14.53 19.42
N SER A 121 19.92 14.83 18.90
CA SER A 121 20.52 14.18 17.72
C SER A 121 19.74 14.37 16.41
N LEU A 122 18.74 15.25 16.35
CA LEU A 122 18.05 15.59 15.11
C LEU A 122 18.77 16.72 14.35
N PRO A 123 18.70 16.73 13.00
CA PRO A 123 19.35 17.75 12.19
C PRO A 123 18.65 19.11 12.36
N GLN A 124 19.44 20.19 12.32
CA GLN A 124 18.88 21.54 12.23
C GLN A 124 18.18 21.77 10.88
N ASN A 125 17.26 22.72 10.83
CA ASN A 125 16.47 23.04 9.65
C ASN A 125 15.64 21.87 9.14
N MET A 126 15.11 21.05 10.06
CA MET A 126 14.29 19.89 9.69
C MET A 126 12.95 20.32 9.08
N ALA A 127 12.50 19.57 8.10
CA ALA A 127 11.19 19.73 7.48
C ALA A 127 10.10 19.12 8.37
N VAL A 128 8.98 19.84 8.59
CA VAL A 128 7.86 19.38 9.40
C VAL A 128 6.53 19.61 8.70
N GLY A 129 5.64 18.63 8.76
CA GLY A 129 4.28 18.70 8.21
C GLY A 129 3.33 19.42 9.17
N ARG A 130 2.62 20.44 8.69
CA ARG A 130 1.70 21.28 9.48
C ARG A 130 0.27 21.16 8.97
N TYR A 131 -0.68 21.02 9.91
CA TYR A 131 -2.12 20.83 9.63
C TYR A 131 -2.97 21.62 10.65
N HIS A 132 -2.62 22.86 10.97
CA HIS A 132 -3.24 23.65 12.02
C HIS A 132 -3.57 25.07 11.60
N SER A 133 -4.56 25.66 12.26
CA SER A 133 -4.97 27.07 12.16
C SER A 133 -4.71 27.86 13.45
N LEU A 134 -4.32 27.18 14.54
CA LEU A 134 -4.04 27.79 15.83
C LEU A 134 -2.55 27.66 16.17
N LEU A 135 -2.05 28.62 16.96
CA LEU A 135 -0.67 28.68 17.47
C LEU A 135 -0.69 28.96 18.97
N VAL A 136 0.36 28.47 19.64
CA VAL A 136 0.65 28.81 21.05
C VAL A 136 1.49 30.06 21.08
N GLY A 137 1.13 30.99 21.97
CA GLY A 137 1.88 32.21 22.25
C GLY A 137 3.12 32.00 23.13
N GLU A 138 3.82 33.09 23.42
CA GLU A 138 5.00 33.07 24.27
C GLU A 138 4.68 32.58 25.71
N PRO A 139 5.68 32.01 26.42
CA PRO A 139 5.50 31.55 27.79
C PRO A 139 4.95 32.66 28.69
N PRO A 140 3.93 32.40 29.53
CA PRO A 140 3.33 33.41 30.38
C PRO A 140 4.30 33.85 31.48
N LYS A 141 4.34 35.14 31.77
CA LYS A 141 5.08 35.68 32.92
C LYS A 141 4.29 35.43 34.22
N GLY A 142 4.77 34.51 35.07
CA GLY A 142 4.17 34.26 36.38
C GLY A 142 2.98 33.30 36.39
N GLY A 143 2.88 32.40 35.41
CA GLY A 143 1.94 31.28 35.38
C GLY A 143 2.24 30.21 36.46
N ARG A 144 1.30 29.28 36.68
CA ARG A 144 1.47 28.13 37.59
C ARG A 144 2.58 27.18 37.13
N HIS A 145 2.73 27.04 35.81
CA HIS A 145 3.75 26.28 35.13
C HIS A 145 4.45 27.17 34.10
N SER A 146 5.71 26.90 33.83
CA SER A 146 6.49 27.55 32.77
C SER A 146 6.98 26.54 31.75
N PHE A 147 7.23 27.01 30.54
CA PHE A 147 7.85 26.20 29.52
C PHE A 147 8.89 27.00 28.74
N THR A 148 9.91 26.30 28.29
CA THR A 148 10.91 26.79 27.33
C THR A 148 10.49 26.45 25.91
N VAL A 149 10.63 27.40 24.99
CA VAL A 149 10.39 27.16 23.57
C VAL A 149 11.58 26.39 22.98
N THR A 150 11.32 25.20 22.46
CA THR A 150 12.34 24.29 21.96
C THR A 150 12.50 24.29 20.45
N ALA A 151 11.50 24.77 19.69
CA ALA A 151 11.55 24.88 18.23
C ALA A 151 10.71 26.05 17.70
N ARG A 152 11.18 26.67 16.60
CA ARG A 152 10.48 27.76 15.89
C ARG A 152 10.61 27.63 14.39
N THR A 153 9.62 28.18 13.66
CA THR A 153 9.78 28.46 12.23
C THR A 153 10.65 29.70 12.00
N LYS A 154 11.05 29.95 10.74
CA LYS A 154 11.74 31.20 10.37
C LYS A 154 10.89 32.46 10.66
N ASP A 155 9.56 32.33 10.65
CA ASP A 155 8.60 33.39 10.94
C ASP A 155 8.33 33.50 12.45
N GLN A 156 9.15 32.88 13.30
CA GLN A 156 9.13 32.88 14.76
C GLN A 156 7.90 32.20 15.40
N GLU A 157 7.10 31.47 14.64
CA GLU A 157 6.00 30.68 15.18
C GLU A 157 6.53 29.53 16.05
N ILE A 158 5.96 29.34 17.24
CA ILE A 158 6.37 28.29 18.18
C ILE A 158 5.93 26.93 17.64
N MET A 159 6.91 26.03 17.47
CA MET A 159 6.74 24.67 16.93
C MET A 159 7.10 23.59 17.94
N GLY A 160 7.70 23.94 19.06
CA GLY A 160 8.01 23.02 20.14
C GLY A 160 8.10 23.72 21.47
N LEU A 161 7.67 23.05 22.53
CA LEU A 161 7.78 23.48 23.92
C LEU A 161 8.21 22.33 24.83
N ALA A 162 8.88 22.66 25.94
CA ALA A 162 9.20 21.75 27.03
C ALA A 162 8.93 22.45 28.37
N TYR A 163 8.23 21.77 29.26
CA TYR A 163 7.97 22.31 30.61
C TYR A 163 9.26 22.33 31.44
N ASP A 164 9.41 23.35 32.26
CA ASP A 164 10.59 23.51 33.12
C ASP A 164 10.45 22.72 34.45
N ASP A 165 9.21 22.43 34.85
CA ASP A 165 8.86 21.81 36.15
C ASP A 165 8.16 20.45 36.04
N LEU A 166 7.77 20.04 34.83
CA LEU A 166 7.12 18.76 34.55
C LEU A 166 7.84 18.05 33.39
N PRO A 167 7.83 16.70 33.31
CA PRO A 167 8.43 15.96 32.19
C PRO A 167 7.53 15.99 30.94
N TRP A 168 7.03 17.17 30.59
CA TRP A 168 6.04 17.38 29.53
C TRP A 168 6.62 18.17 28.36
N VAL A 169 6.31 17.71 27.16
CA VAL A 169 6.84 18.27 25.92
C VAL A 169 5.74 18.34 24.88
N GLY A 170 5.83 19.25 23.94
CA GLY A 170 4.84 19.37 22.89
C GLY A 170 5.43 19.84 21.56
N VAL A 171 4.85 19.37 20.45
CA VAL A 171 5.15 19.82 19.09
C VAL A 171 3.88 20.24 18.35
N GLN A 172 3.92 21.40 17.68
CA GLN A 172 2.79 21.95 16.93
C GLN A 172 2.58 21.25 15.59
N PHE A 173 3.60 20.63 15.06
CA PHE A 173 3.57 19.86 13.80
C PHE A 173 3.23 18.39 14.05
N HIS A 174 3.05 17.63 12.98
CA HIS A 174 2.69 16.21 13.01
C HIS A 174 3.93 15.32 12.81
N PRO A 175 4.52 14.76 13.88
CA PRO A 175 5.68 13.87 13.77
C PRO A 175 5.35 12.53 13.11
N GLU A 176 4.08 12.11 13.10
CA GLU A 176 3.59 10.91 12.45
C GLU A 176 3.34 11.08 10.95
N SER A 177 3.43 12.33 10.46
CA SER A 177 3.21 12.63 9.04
C SER A 177 4.42 12.26 8.20
N VAL A 178 4.17 11.74 6.99
CA VAL A 178 5.19 11.54 5.96
C VAL A 178 5.92 12.84 5.57
N LEU A 179 5.32 14.00 5.87
CA LEU A 179 5.92 15.33 5.66
C LEU A 179 6.92 15.71 6.76
N THR A 180 7.12 14.84 7.77
CA THR A 180 8.10 15.02 8.86
C THR A 180 9.07 13.84 8.86
N PRO A 181 10.09 13.85 8.01
CA PRO A 181 11.00 12.70 7.81
C PRO A 181 11.66 12.21 9.11
N GLN A 182 12.00 13.11 10.03
CA GLN A 182 12.63 12.79 11.32
C GLN A 182 11.61 12.52 12.44
N GLY A 183 10.32 12.43 12.11
CA GLY A 183 9.25 12.27 13.11
C GLY A 183 9.35 10.99 13.92
N ARG A 184 9.77 9.88 13.31
CA ARG A 184 10.01 8.61 14.01
C ARG A 184 11.10 8.74 15.08
N ASP A 185 12.20 9.42 14.76
CA ASP A 185 13.31 9.61 15.68
C ASP A 185 12.92 10.54 16.84
N LEU A 186 12.15 11.58 16.54
CA LEU A 186 11.57 12.47 17.54
C LEU A 186 10.67 11.71 18.53
N LEU A 187 9.77 10.85 18.03
CA LEU A 187 8.93 10.00 18.86
C LEU A 187 9.75 8.96 19.63
N GLY A 188 10.84 8.45 19.05
CA GLY A 188 11.82 7.61 19.72
C GLY A 188 12.49 8.30 20.90
N ASN A 189 12.86 9.58 20.76
CA ASN A 189 13.41 10.39 21.83
C ASN A 189 12.40 10.55 23.00
N PHE A 190 11.12 10.75 22.70
CA PHE A 190 10.06 10.77 23.72
C PHE A 190 9.97 9.45 24.48
N LEU A 191 10.09 8.32 23.78
CA LEU A 191 10.01 7.00 24.41
C LEU A 191 11.27 6.66 25.22
N GLY A 192 12.38 7.39 25.04
CA GLY A 192 13.68 7.06 25.62
C GLY A 192 14.30 5.81 24.97
N THR A 193 13.74 5.39 23.85
CA THR A 193 14.32 4.35 23.02
C THR A 193 15.53 4.98 22.35
N LYS A 194 16.74 4.54 22.69
CA LYS A 194 17.90 4.83 21.83
C LYS A 194 17.58 4.15 20.51
N VAL A 195 16.94 4.88 19.61
CA VAL A 195 17.02 4.54 18.19
C VAL A 195 18.52 4.49 17.96
N LYS A 196 19.11 3.28 17.81
CA LYS A 196 20.45 3.20 17.25
C LYS A 196 20.32 4.09 16.03
N ALA A 197 21.06 5.16 16.03
CA ALA A 197 21.39 5.84 14.81
C ALA A 197 22.07 4.77 13.94
N GLU A 198 21.32 3.97 13.22
CA GLU A 198 21.65 3.77 11.84
C GLU A 198 21.53 5.18 11.27
N VAL A 199 22.61 5.94 11.47
CA VAL A 199 23.00 6.98 10.58
C VAL A 199 23.40 6.25 9.29
N SER A 200 22.40 5.73 8.58
CA SER A 200 22.27 6.13 7.21
C SER A 200 22.23 7.66 7.31
N ALA A 201 23.37 8.30 7.05
CA ALA A 201 23.35 9.66 6.58
C ALA A 201 22.19 9.66 5.58
N ALA A 202 21.06 10.29 5.94
CA ALA A 202 20.04 10.59 4.96
C ALA A 202 20.80 11.50 4.01
N GLU A 203 21.38 10.87 3.00
CA GLU A 203 21.97 11.59 1.88
C GLU A 203 20.85 12.52 1.46
N THR A 204 21.15 13.79 1.41
CA THR A 204 20.23 14.81 0.87
C THR A 204 19.63 14.20 -0.39
N PRO A 205 18.28 14.11 -0.52
CA PRO A 205 17.67 13.38 -1.62
C PRO A 205 18.36 13.76 -2.90
N LYS A 206 18.90 12.78 -3.62
CA LYS A 206 19.71 13.05 -4.83
C LYS A 206 18.95 13.99 -5.73
N PRO A 207 19.59 15.01 -6.31
CA PRO A 207 18.95 15.88 -7.26
C PRO A 207 18.32 15.02 -8.38
N LEU A 208 17.10 15.33 -8.77
CA LEU A 208 16.44 14.60 -9.87
C LEU A 208 17.28 14.58 -11.15
N SER A 209 18.12 15.60 -11.35
CA SER A 209 19.09 15.67 -12.46
C SER A 209 20.06 14.48 -12.49
N GLU A 210 20.53 14.02 -11.33
CA GLU A 210 21.43 12.85 -11.26
C GLU A 210 20.70 11.55 -11.63
N ILE A 211 19.43 11.42 -11.25
CA ILE A 211 18.60 10.27 -11.63
C ILE A 211 18.37 10.28 -13.15
N TYR A 212 18.06 11.44 -13.73
CA TYR A 212 17.86 11.54 -15.19
C TYR A 212 19.15 11.32 -15.96
N GLU A 213 20.30 11.78 -15.46
CA GLU A 213 21.60 11.53 -16.06
C GLU A 213 21.95 10.02 -16.02
N ALA A 214 21.63 9.35 -14.90
CA ALA A 214 21.77 7.90 -14.79
C ALA A 214 20.95 7.17 -15.86
N LEU A 215 19.67 7.51 -16.00
CA LEU A 215 18.81 6.92 -17.02
C LEU A 215 19.28 7.25 -18.45
N GLY A 216 19.71 8.49 -18.68
CA GLY A 216 20.25 8.94 -19.98
C GLY A 216 21.52 8.20 -20.39
N SER A 217 22.38 7.87 -19.42
CA SER A 217 23.60 7.06 -19.61
C SER A 217 23.33 5.55 -19.57
N LYS A 218 22.05 5.11 -19.51
CA LYS A 218 21.61 3.71 -19.38
C LYS A 218 22.12 3.01 -18.11
N ARG A 219 22.43 3.75 -17.06
CA ARG A 219 22.75 3.19 -15.75
C ARG A 219 21.46 2.82 -15.00
N ASP A 220 21.47 1.64 -14.39
CA ASP A 220 20.38 1.20 -13.53
C ASP A 220 20.30 2.06 -12.27
N LEU A 221 19.08 2.33 -11.81
CA LEU A 221 18.86 2.99 -10.53
C LEU A 221 19.18 2.01 -9.39
N ASN A 222 19.84 2.49 -8.36
CA ASN A 222 19.96 1.74 -7.12
C ASN A 222 18.66 1.81 -6.31
N ALA A 223 18.57 1.09 -5.19
CA ALA A 223 17.34 0.97 -4.40
C ALA A 223 16.84 2.33 -3.89
N GLU A 224 17.75 3.18 -3.42
CA GLU A 224 17.43 4.51 -2.88
C GLU A 224 16.96 5.48 -3.98
N GLU A 225 17.66 5.53 -5.12
CA GLU A 225 17.28 6.33 -6.28
C GLU A 225 15.89 5.93 -6.82
N ALA A 226 15.66 4.62 -6.92
CA ALA A 226 14.39 4.08 -7.40
C ALA A 226 13.24 4.40 -6.41
N GLU A 227 13.43 4.15 -5.11
CA GLU A 227 12.42 4.49 -4.10
C GLU A 227 12.11 6.00 -4.12
N GLN A 228 13.14 6.85 -4.07
CA GLN A 228 12.99 8.29 -4.07
C GLN A 228 12.20 8.81 -5.27
N VAL A 229 12.54 8.36 -6.48
CA VAL A 229 11.89 8.91 -7.69
C VAL A 229 10.46 8.40 -7.85
N PHE A 230 10.18 7.13 -7.49
CA PHE A 230 8.83 6.61 -7.56
C PHE A 230 7.93 7.18 -6.47
N GLU A 231 8.43 7.47 -5.27
CA GLU A 231 7.64 8.17 -4.25
C GLU A 231 7.24 9.57 -4.72
N ARG A 232 8.19 10.36 -5.26
CA ARG A 232 7.89 11.68 -5.83
C ARG A 232 6.89 11.61 -6.99
N LEU A 233 7.00 10.59 -7.84
CA LEU A 233 6.06 10.38 -8.95
C LEU A 233 4.65 10.10 -8.43
N MET A 234 4.50 9.20 -7.44
CA MET A 234 3.21 8.83 -6.88
C MET A 234 2.56 9.97 -6.08
N ASP A 235 3.36 10.85 -5.47
CA ASP A 235 2.88 12.03 -4.73
C ASP A 235 2.56 13.23 -5.64
N GLY A 236 2.76 13.08 -6.96
CA GLY A 236 2.52 14.16 -7.91
C GLY A 236 3.53 15.32 -7.78
N GLN A 237 4.72 15.06 -7.25
CA GLN A 237 5.77 16.05 -7.04
C GLN A 237 6.66 16.24 -8.28
N LEU A 238 6.47 15.43 -9.31
CA LEU A 238 7.15 15.58 -10.60
C LEU A 238 6.27 16.39 -11.56
N SER A 239 6.87 17.33 -12.29
CA SER A 239 6.20 17.96 -13.42
C SER A 239 5.90 16.92 -14.52
N MET A 240 5.00 17.26 -15.45
CA MET A 240 4.68 16.40 -16.61
C MET A 240 5.94 16.02 -17.41
N ALA A 241 6.82 16.99 -17.62
CA ALA A 241 8.10 16.77 -18.31
C ALA A 241 9.03 15.83 -17.54
N GLN A 242 9.15 16.01 -16.22
CA GLN A 242 9.95 15.16 -15.36
C GLN A 242 9.41 13.73 -15.30
N ALA A 243 8.10 13.56 -15.12
CA ALA A 243 7.47 12.24 -15.11
C ALA A 243 7.59 11.56 -16.49
N GLY A 244 7.42 12.30 -17.58
CA GLY A 244 7.64 11.79 -18.93
C GLY A 244 9.08 11.34 -19.18
N ALA A 245 10.06 12.15 -18.77
CA ALA A 245 11.48 11.81 -18.87
C ALA A 245 11.83 10.55 -18.07
N LEU A 246 11.30 10.41 -16.85
CA LEU A 246 11.48 9.20 -16.02
C LEU A 246 10.95 7.96 -16.73
N LEU A 247 9.68 8.00 -17.17
CA LEU A 247 9.03 6.84 -17.76
C LEU A 247 9.67 6.43 -19.09
N LEU A 248 10.03 7.41 -19.92
CA LEU A 248 10.70 7.13 -21.18
C LEU A 248 12.15 6.70 -20.98
N GLY A 249 12.86 7.30 -20.01
CA GLY A 249 14.23 6.93 -19.64
C GLY A 249 14.34 5.48 -19.18
N LEU A 250 13.47 5.05 -18.25
CA LEU A 250 13.38 3.66 -17.80
C LEU A 250 13.11 2.70 -18.96
N ARG A 251 12.13 3.00 -19.80
CA ARG A 251 11.80 2.18 -20.96
C ARG A 251 12.96 2.09 -21.96
N THR A 252 13.65 3.19 -22.23
CA THR A 252 14.76 3.25 -23.21
C THR A 252 15.98 2.50 -22.70
N LYS A 253 16.24 2.56 -21.40
CA LYS A 253 17.30 1.82 -20.73
C LYS A 253 16.96 0.31 -20.67
N GLY A 254 15.70 -0.02 -20.48
CA GLY A 254 15.19 -1.31 -20.04
C GLY A 254 15.06 -1.33 -18.50
N GLU A 255 13.88 -1.65 -18.00
CA GLU A 255 13.58 -1.70 -16.57
C GLU A 255 14.29 -2.89 -15.91
N THR A 256 14.71 -2.73 -14.66
CA THR A 256 15.27 -3.80 -13.84
C THR A 256 14.23 -4.34 -12.84
N PRO A 257 14.40 -5.58 -12.34
CA PRO A 257 13.55 -6.13 -11.28
C PRO A 257 13.48 -5.25 -10.04
N LEU A 258 14.57 -4.56 -9.68
CA LEU A 258 14.63 -3.64 -8.56
C LEU A 258 13.74 -2.41 -8.79
N GLU A 259 13.85 -1.79 -9.96
CA GLU A 259 13.06 -0.60 -10.32
C GLU A 259 11.57 -0.93 -10.40
N VAL A 260 11.21 -2.10 -10.95
CA VAL A 260 9.82 -2.59 -10.98
C VAL A 260 9.28 -2.83 -9.56
N ALA A 261 10.07 -3.46 -8.69
CA ALA A 261 9.67 -3.70 -7.30
C ALA A 261 9.53 -2.40 -6.51
N ALA A 262 10.45 -1.43 -6.69
CA ALA A 262 10.36 -0.10 -6.05
C ALA A 262 9.10 0.66 -6.48
N ALA A 263 8.79 0.64 -7.78
CA ALA A 263 7.56 1.25 -8.30
C ALA A 263 6.31 0.58 -7.71
N ALA A 264 6.25 -0.76 -7.68
CA ALA A 264 5.13 -1.50 -7.09
C ALA A 264 4.96 -1.19 -5.60
N THR A 265 6.06 -1.16 -4.84
CA THR A 265 6.05 -0.80 -3.42
C THR A 265 5.52 0.62 -3.20
N SER A 266 5.96 1.59 -4.01
CA SER A 266 5.50 2.97 -3.92
C SER A 266 3.99 3.12 -4.22
N VAL A 267 3.47 2.35 -5.18
CA VAL A 267 2.02 2.29 -5.47
C VAL A 267 1.25 1.68 -4.30
N LEU A 268 1.73 0.55 -3.75
CA LEU A 268 1.08 -0.17 -2.65
C LEU A 268 1.06 0.63 -1.34
N LYS A 269 2.11 1.40 -1.04
CA LYS A 269 2.14 2.32 0.11
C LYS A 269 0.97 3.33 0.11
N ARG A 270 0.45 3.66 -1.07
CA ARG A 270 -0.62 4.65 -1.29
C ARG A 270 -1.97 4.05 -1.68
N ALA A 271 -2.05 2.73 -1.70
CA ALA A 271 -3.28 2.02 -1.99
C ALA A 271 -4.25 2.11 -0.80
N LYS A 272 -5.56 2.07 -1.08
CA LYS A 272 -6.55 1.93 -0.01
C LYS A 272 -6.37 0.59 0.68
N VAL A 273 -6.45 0.61 2.00
CA VAL A 273 -6.30 -0.59 2.84
C VAL A 273 -7.45 -1.55 2.59
N VAL A 274 -7.12 -2.81 2.33
CA VAL A 274 -8.08 -3.91 2.21
C VAL A 274 -8.00 -4.73 3.50
N PRO A 275 -9.14 -5.09 4.12
CA PRO A 275 -9.15 -5.96 5.30
C PRO A 275 -8.45 -7.29 5.03
N ALA A 276 -7.74 -7.83 6.02
CA ALA A 276 -7.12 -9.15 5.92
C ALA A 276 -8.21 -10.23 5.76
N MET A 277 -8.04 -11.10 4.76
CA MET A 277 -9.01 -12.17 4.47
C MET A 277 -8.67 -13.52 5.14
N GLY A 278 -7.53 -13.57 5.85
CA GLY A 278 -7.01 -14.77 6.53
C GLY A 278 -6.61 -15.91 5.59
N GLY A 279 -5.66 -16.76 6.00
CA GLY A 279 -5.19 -17.94 5.27
C GLY A 279 -4.58 -17.65 3.89
N PRO A 280 -4.24 -18.70 3.12
CA PRO A 280 -3.72 -18.56 1.76
C PRO A 280 -4.73 -17.90 0.83
N THR A 281 -4.25 -16.95 0.01
CA THR A 281 -5.06 -16.21 -0.96
C THR A 281 -4.39 -16.21 -2.33
N LEU A 282 -5.19 -16.24 -3.39
CA LEU A 282 -4.73 -16.30 -4.78
C LEU A 282 -5.16 -15.05 -5.55
N ASP A 283 -4.24 -14.49 -6.35
CA ASP A 283 -4.58 -13.60 -7.48
C ASP A 283 -4.21 -14.28 -8.80
N VAL A 284 -5.08 -14.19 -9.79
CA VAL A 284 -4.85 -14.66 -11.15
C VAL A 284 -5.04 -13.49 -12.10
N VAL A 285 -3.96 -13.03 -12.70
CA VAL A 285 -3.96 -11.79 -13.47
C VAL A 285 -2.95 -11.85 -14.61
N GLY A 286 -3.23 -11.19 -15.74
CA GLY A 286 -2.27 -10.98 -16.82
C GLY A 286 -1.85 -9.51 -16.92
N THR A 287 -0.71 -9.26 -17.54
CA THR A 287 -0.30 -7.90 -17.91
C THR A 287 -1.23 -7.29 -18.96
N GLY A 288 -1.96 -8.13 -19.67
CA GLY A 288 -2.70 -7.73 -20.86
C GLY A 288 -1.77 -7.28 -21.98
N GLY A 289 -2.37 -6.79 -23.07
CA GLY A 289 -1.60 -6.18 -24.15
C GLY A 289 -0.99 -7.16 -25.14
N ASP A 290 -1.37 -8.43 -25.09
CA ASP A 290 -1.01 -9.47 -26.06
C ASP A 290 -1.70 -9.30 -27.41
N ASN A 291 -2.81 -8.55 -27.46
CA ASN A 291 -3.66 -8.32 -28.65
C ASN A 291 -4.22 -9.62 -29.26
N ARG A 292 -4.35 -10.68 -28.45
CA ARG A 292 -4.83 -12.00 -28.90
C ARG A 292 -6.34 -12.14 -28.84
N PHE A 293 -7.00 -11.25 -28.04
CA PHE A 293 -8.45 -11.25 -27.86
C PHE A 293 -9.03 -12.58 -27.37
N SER A 294 -8.25 -13.31 -26.58
CA SER A 294 -8.66 -14.57 -25.96
C SER A 294 -9.83 -14.40 -24.99
N PHE A 295 -10.50 -15.50 -24.68
CA PHE A 295 -11.50 -15.49 -23.61
C PHE A 295 -10.86 -15.14 -22.25
N ASN A 296 -11.64 -14.59 -21.33
CA ASN A 296 -11.12 -14.16 -20.02
C ASN A 296 -10.67 -15.34 -19.14
N CYS A 297 -9.61 -16.06 -19.57
CA CYS A 297 -9.10 -17.28 -18.95
C CYS A 297 -8.72 -17.06 -17.49
N SER A 298 -8.02 -15.98 -17.17
CA SER A 298 -7.65 -15.64 -15.78
C SER A 298 -8.87 -15.45 -14.87
N THR A 299 -9.99 -14.92 -15.40
CA THR A 299 -11.24 -14.78 -14.63
C THR A 299 -11.92 -16.12 -14.42
N ALA A 300 -11.94 -16.97 -15.46
CA ALA A 300 -12.46 -18.34 -15.37
C ALA A 300 -11.66 -19.16 -14.34
N THR A 301 -10.33 -19.14 -14.44
CA THR A 301 -9.41 -19.80 -13.50
C THR A 301 -9.67 -19.36 -12.05
N ALA A 302 -9.80 -18.06 -11.82
CA ALA A 302 -10.10 -17.48 -10.50
C ALA A 302 -11.42 -18.04 -9.92
N LEU A 303 -12.48 -18.07 -10.72
CA LEU A 303 -13.81 -18.59 -10.30
C LEU A 303 -13.80 -20.10 -10.08
N VAL A 304 -13.08 -20.88 -10.90
CA VAL A 304 -12.92 -22.32 -10.66
C VAL A 304 -12.16 -22.60 -9.37
N CYS A 305 -11.06 -21.88 -9.09
CA CYS A 305 -10.32 -22.00 -7.83
C CYS A 305 -11.22 -21.64 -6.63
N ALA A 306 -12.01 -20.56 -6.73
CA ALA A 306 -12.95 -20.17 -5.67
C ALA A 306 -14.01 -21.25 -5.42
N SER A 307 -14.53 -21.93 -6.47
CA SER A 307 -15.50 -23.02 -6.34
C SER A 307 -14.96 -24.26 -5.63
N LEU A 308 -13.63 -24.40 -5.57
CA LEU A 308 -12.93 -25.44 -4.81
C LEU A 308 -12.66 -25.05 -3.35
N GLY A 309 -13.10 -23.87 -2.92
CA GLY A 309 -12.93 -23.38 -1.54
C GLY A 309 -11.66 -22.55 -1.32
N TYR A 310 -10.89 -22.25 -2.35
CA TYR A 310 -9.76 -21.34 -2.22
C TYR A 310 -10.23 -19.89 -2.14
N ARG A 311 -9.48 -19.05 -1.41
CA ARG A 311 -9.76 -17.61 -1.32
C ARG A 311 -9.08 -16.87 -2.47
N VAL A 312 -9.89 -16.28 -3.34
CA VAL A 312 -9.40 -15.57 -4.52
C VAL A 312 -9.64 -14.07 -4.38
N LEU A 313 -8.56 -13.30 -4.49
CA LEU A 313 -8.55 -11.84 -4.42
C LEU A 313 -8.10 -11.30 -5.78
N LYS A 314 -9.01 -11.31 -6.75
CA LYS A 314 -8.67 -10.93 -8.12
C LYS A 314 -8.59 -9.41 -8.27
N HIS A 315 -7.38 -8.91 -8.56
CA HIS A 315 -7.16 -7.51 -8.93
C HIS A 315 -7.30 -7.32 -10.43
N GLY A 316 -8.09 -6.35 -10.87
CA GLY A 316 -8.33 -6.18 -12.29
C GLY A 316 -8.89 -4.82 -12.68
N ASN A 317 -9.03 -4.62 -13.99
CA ASN A 317 -9.48 -3.37 -14.57
C ASN A 317 -10.45 -3.63 -15.74
N ARG A 318 -11.05 -2.55 -16.26
CA ARG A 318 -11.68 -2.52 -17.57
C ARG A 318 -10.62 -2.63 -18.66
N SER A 319 -11.01 -3.12 -19.82
CA SER A 319 -10.10 -3.19 -20.96
C SER A 319 -9.65 -1.81 -21.43
N VAL A 320 -8.36 -1.69 -21.76
CA VAL A 320 -7.79 -0.53 -22.45
C VAL A 320 -7.39 -0.91 -23.89
N SER A 321 -6.94 -2.14 -24.12
CA SER A 321 -6.41 -2.61 -25.39
C SER A 321 -7.03 -3.92 -25.89
N SER A 322 -7.68 -4.71 -25.03
CA SER A 322 -8.36 -5.95 -25.38
C SER A 322 -9.86 -5.72 -25.64
N ARG A 323 -10.54 -6.73 -26.22
CA ARG A 323 -12.00 -6.67 -26.45
C ARG A 323 -12.82 -6.72 -25.18
N SER A 324 -12.29 -7.32 -24.09
CA SER A 324 -13.02 -7.47 -22.82
C SER A 324 -12.05 -7.55 -21.66
N GLY A 325 -12.13 -6.61 -20.71
CA GLY A 325 -11.40 -6.65 -19.44
C GLY A 325 -12.10 -7.54 -18.40
N SER A 326 -11.39 -7.88 -17.33
CA SER A 326 -11.96 -8.68 -16.23
C SER A 326 -13.16 -8.01 -15.56
N ALA A 327 -13.13 -6.68 -15.37
CA ALA A 327 -14.25 -5.93 -14.85
C ALA A 327 -15.46 -5.97 -15.79
N ASP A 328 -15.24 -5.82 -17.10
CA ASP A 328 -16.30 -5.80 -18.09
C ASP A 328 -17.06 -7.13 -18.16
N VAL A 329 -16.36 -8.25 -18.06
CA VAL A 329 -16.99 -9.58 -18.10
C VAL A 329 -17.66 -9.92 -16.78
N LEU A 330 -17.07 -9.58 -15.62
CA LEU A 330 -17.67 -9.83 -14.31
C LEU A 330 -18.97 -9.05 -14.13
N GLU A 331 -19.02 -7.79 -14.55
CA GLU A 331 -20.23 -6.96 -14.52
C GLU A 331 -21.36 -7.58 -15.36
N ARG A 332 -21.04 -8.10 -16.56
CA ARG A 332 -22.00 -8.82 -17.41
C ARG A 332 -22.45 -10.18 -16.83
N LEU A 333 -21.62 -10.77 -15.99
CA LEU A 333 -21.99 -11.98 -15.26
C LEU A 333 -22.86 -11.69 -14.03
N GLY A 334 -23.04 -10.41 -13.66
CA GLY A 334 -23.87 -9.97 -12.54
C GLY A 334 -23.09 -9.64 -11.26
N PHE A 335 -21.76 -9.70 -11.27
CA PHE A 335 -20.96 -9.36 -10.09
C PHE A 335 -20.98 -7.84 -9.84
N ASN A 336 -21.08 -7.45 -8.56
CA ASN A 336 -20.80 -6.10 -8.15
C ASN A 336 -19.26 -5.89 -8.16
N ILE A 337 -18.76 -5.08 -9.09
CA ILE A 337 -17.33 -4.82 -9.24
C ILE A 337 -16.80 -3.73 -8.30
N GLU A 338 -17.68 -2.98 -7.63
CA GLU A 338 -17.35 -1.89 -6.69
C GLU A 338 -18.07 -2.08 -5.35
N PRO A 339 -17.89 -3.23 -4.65
CA PRO A 339 -18.45 -3.40 -3.33
C PRO A 339 -17.79 -2.44 -2.33
N LYS A 340 -18.47 -2.14 -1.23
CA LYS A 340 -17.84 -1.39 -0.13
C LYS A 340 -16.71 -2.22 0.46
N ILE A 341 -15.61 -1.56 0.84
CA ILE A 341 -14.45 -2.23 1.42
C ILE A 341 -14.82 -3.01 2.69
N THR A 342 -15.78 -2.50 3.47
CA THR A 342 -16.31 -3.15 4.68
C THR A 342 -17.01 -4.48 4.41
N ASP A 343 -17.55 -4.67 3.22
CA ASP A 343 -18.35 -5.85 2.85
C ASP A 343 -17.48 -6.99 2.30
N LEU A 344 -16.22 -6.71 1.97
CA LEU A 344 -15.31 -7.68 1.35
C LEU A 344 -15.11 -8.95 2.18
N PRO A 345 -14.96 -8.92 3.52
CA PRO A 345 -14.83 -10.14 4.32
C PRO A 345 -16.08 -11.03 4.25
N GLU A 346 -17.27 -10.45 4.23
CA GLU A 346 -18.54 -11.20 4.10
C GLU A 346 -18.65 -11.83 2.71
N ILE A 347 -18.34 -11.07 1.65
CA ILE A 347 -18.33 -11.57 0.27
C ILE A 347 -17.35 -12.73 0.14
N MET A 348 -16.13 -12.59 0.69
CA MET A 348 -15.11 -13.64 0.69
C MET A 348 -15.61 -14.90 1.42
N ALA A 349 -16.20 -14.75 2.59
CA ALA A 349 -16.73 -15.88 3.36
C ALA A 349 -17.86 -16.63 2.62
N LYS A 350 -18.70 -15.89 1.88
CA LYS A 350 -19.84 -16.44 1.15
C LYS A 350 -19.47 -17.11 -0.18
N THR A 351 -18.51 -16.52 -0.91
CA THR A 351 -18.25 -16.90 -2.31
C THR A 351 -16.84 -17.44 -2.55
N GLY A 352 -15.90 -17.25 -1.64
CA GLY A 352 -14.49 -17.50 -1.87
C GLY A 352 -13.84 -16.55 -2.89
N PHE A 353 -14.59 -15.60 -3.46
CA PHE A 353 -14.13 -14.72 -4.54
C PHE A 353 -14.43 -13.26 -4.25
N VAL A 354 -13.41 -12.41 -4.36
CA VAL A 354 -13.54 -10.94 -4.29
C VAL A 354 -12.85 -10.33 -5.49
N PHE A 355 -13.54 -9.41 -6.17
CA PHE A 355 -12.95 -8.59 -7.22
C PHE A 355 -12.56 -7.23 -6.68
N LEU A 356 -11.31 -6.82 -6.93
CA LEU A 356 -10.73 -5.54 -6.53
C LEU A 356 -10.52 -4.69 -7.78
N PHE A 357 -11.41 -3.73 -8.01
CA PHE A 357 -11.36 -2.85 -9.18
C PHE A 357 -10.25 -1.82 -9.02
N ALA A 358 -9.16 -1.95 -9.81
CA ALA A 358 -7.92 -1.20 -9.66
C ALA A 358 -8.07 0.32 -9.49
N PRO A 359 -8.91 1.05 -10.27
CA PRO A 359 -9.09 2.49 -10.10
C PRO A 359 -9.63 2.90 -8.73
N HIS A 360 -10.43 2.02 -8.09
CA HIS A 360 -10.99 2.30 -6.78
C HIS A 360 -9.94 2.26 -5.66
N TYR A 361 -8.89 1.44 -5.81
CA TYR A 361 -7.88 1.20 -4.78
C TYR A 361 -6.61 2.01 -4.92
N HIS A 362 -6.32 2.55 -6.11
CA HIS A 362 -5.07 3.24 -6.41
C HIS A 362 -5.26 4.72 -6.78
N PRO A 363 -5.60 5.60 -5.83
CA PRO A 363 -5.85 7.02 -6.10
C PRO A 363 -4.62 7.76 -6.66
N ALA A 364 -3.40 7.28 -6.36
CA ALA A 364 -2.16 7.89 -6.83
C ALA A 364 -2.00 7.85 -8.36
N PHE A 365 -2.65 6.92 -9.05
CA PHE A 365 -2.61 6.86 -10.52
C PHE A 365 -3.16 8.10 -11.22
N LYS A 366 -3.98 8.92 -10.54
CA LYS A 366 -4.46 10.20 -11.08
C LYS A 366 -3.32 11.13 -11.53
N HIS A 367 -2.15 11.05 -10.88
CA HIS A 367 -0.99 11.88 -11.20
C HIS A 367 -0.23 11.38 -12.43
N ILE A 368 -0.35 10.10 -12.76
CA ILE A 368 0.42 9.43 -13.82
C ILE A 368 -0.39 9.29 -15.09
N MET A 369 -1.71 9.13 -15.00
CA MET A 369 -2.57 8.90 -16.17
C MET A 369 -2.48 9.97 -17.23
N PRO A 370 -2.41 11.29 -16.90
CA PRO A 370 -2.20 12.34 -17.91
C PRO A 370 -0.89 12.15 -18.68
N VAL A 371 0.22 11.91 -17.95
CA VAL A 371 1.55 11.70 -18.55
C VAL A 371 1.55 10.50 -19.50
N ARG A 372 0.99 9.36 -19.06
CA ARG A 372 0.89 8.15 -19.90
C ARG A 372 0.08 8.37 -21.16
N ARG A 373 -1.01 9.15 -21.07
CA ARG A 373 -1.87 9.47 -22.21
C ARG A 373 -1.12 10.33 -23.23
N GLU A 374 -0.36 11.32 -22.78
CA GLU A 374 0.41 12.20 -23.65
C GLU A 374 1.60 11.48 -24.29
N LEU A 375 2.28 10.59 -23.53
CA LEU A 375 3.37 9.80 -24.08
C LEU A 375 2.90 8.82 -25.17
N GLY A 376 1.69 8.28 -25.06
CA GLY A 376 1.11 7.37 -26.04
C GLY A 376 1.88 6.07 -26.26
N VAL A 377 2.83 5.74 -25.39
CA VAL A 377 3.68 4.53 -25.47
C VAL A 377 3.53 3.67 -24.22
N ARG A 378 3.86 2.37 -24.33
CA ARG A 378 3.93 1.47 -23.19
C ARG A 378 5.07 1.92 -22.25
N THR A 379 4.85 1.83 -20.97
CA THR A 379 5.81 2.17 -19.91
C THR A 379 5.76 1.10 -18.83
N LEU A 380 6.63 1.17 -17.83
CA LEU A 380 6.62 0.36 -16.62
C LEU A 380 5.19 0.14 -16.06
N PHE A 381 4.32 1.16 -16.12
CA PHE A 381 2.94 1.06 -15.62
C PHE A 381 2.04 0.06 -16.38
N ASN A 382 2.47 -0.43 -17.53
CA ASN A 382 1.73 -1.48 -18.24
C ASN A 382 1.96 -2.88 -17.64
N ILE A 383 3.04 -3.06 -16.87
CA ILE A 383 3.39 -4.32 -16.23
C ILE A 383 3.21 -4.30 -14.71
N LEU A 384 2.92 -3.15 -14.11
CA LEU A 384 2.75 -3.03 -12.66
C LEU A 384 1.42 -3.60 -12.14
N GLY A 385 0.36 -3.64 -12.96
CA GLY A 385 -0.97 -4.08 -12.53
C GLY A 385 -0.98 -5.37 -11.72
N PRO A 386 -0.33 -6.45 -12.20
CA PRO A 386 -0.24 -7.71 -11.49
C PRO A 386 0.52 -7.68 -10.15
N LEU A 387 1.37 -6.70 -9.95
CA LEU A 387 2.23 -6.59 -8.75
C LEU A 387 1.61 -5.75 -7.63
N VAL A 388 0.56 -4.97 -7.94
CA VAL A 388 0.02 -3.95 -7.04
C VAL A 388 -1.37 -4.30 -6.49
N ASN A 389 -1.70 -5.59 -6.35
CA ASN A 389 -2.93 -6.00 -5.68
C ASN A 389 -2.94 -5.48 -4.22
N PRO A 390 -3.90 -4.62 -3.84
CA PRO A 390 -3.90 -3.96 -2.53
C PRO A 390 -4.15 -4.93 -1.36
N ALA A 391 -4.72 -6.11 -1.64
CA ALA A 391 -4.94 -7.16 -0.64
C ALA A 391 -3.70 -8.03 -0.37
N LYS A 392 -2.57 -7.81 -1.10
CA LYS A 392 -1.30 -8.53 -0.94
C LYS A 392 -1.48 -10.05 -0.90
N PRO A 393 -2.01 -10.68 -1.97
CA PRO A 393 -2.26 -12.11 -1.98
C PRO A 393 -0.96 -12.90 -1.78
N THR A 394 -1.05 -14.03 -1.05
CA THR A 394 0.08 -14.91 -0.77
C THR A 394 0.54 -15.69 -2.00
N HIS A 395 -0.36 -15.96 -2.94
CA HIS A 395 -0.09 -16.69 -4.18
C HIS A 395 -0.53 -15.87 -5.38
N ARG A 396 0.28 -15.89 -6.45
CA ARG A 396 -0.01 -15.15 -7.69
C ARG A 396 0.28 -15.99 -8.91
N LEU A 397 -0.70 -16.08 -9.82
CA LEU A 397 -0.49 -16.56 -11.18
C LEU A 397 -0.54 -15.35 -12.12
N ILE A 398 0.61 -15.02 -12.71
CA ILE A 398 0.79 -13.81 -13.51
C ILE A 398 1.17 -14.16 -14.94
N GLY A 399 0.33 -13.77 -15.90
CA GLY A 399 0.64 -13.87 -17.30
C GLY A 399 1.39 -12.66 -17.85
N VAL A 400 2.34 -12.90 -18.76
CA VAL A 400 3.09 -11.85 -19.45
C VAL A 400 3.06 -12.03 -20.96
N TYR A 401 2.84 -10.93 -21.68
CA TYR A 401 2.67 -10.95 -23.15
C TYR A 401 3.99 -11.03 -23.96
N LEU A 402 5.13 -10.86 -23.32
CA LEU A 402 6.46 -10.96 -23.94
C LEU A 402 7.36 -11.87 -23.11
N PRO A 403 8.17 -12.75 -23.75
CA PRO A 403 9.07 -13.64 -23.02
C PRO A 403 10.11 -12.88 -22.19
N GLY A 404 10.59 -11.71 -22.64
CA GLY A 404 11.54 -10.87 -21.88
C GLY A 404 10.99 -10.33 -20.57
N LEU A 405 9.66 -10.36 -20.34
CA LEU A 405 9.04 -9.96 -19.10
C LEU A 405 9.04 -11.06 -18.02
N LEU A 406 9.30 -12.33 -18.36
CA LEU A 406 9.31 -13.44 -17.42
C LEU A 406 10.30 -13.20 -16.28
N ASP A 407 11.57 -12.99 -16.61
CA ASP A 407 12.64 -12.82 -15.63
C ASP A 407 12.54 -11.47 -14.91
N LEU A 408 12.08 -10.43 -15.61
CA LEU A 408 11.82 -9.11 -15.03
C LEU A 408 10.76 -9.18 -13.93
N MET A 409 9.61 -9.79 -14.22
CA MET A 409 8.49 -9.91 -13.28
C MET A 409 8.80 -10.88 -12.14
N ALA A 410 9.41 -12.02 -12.43
CA ALA A 410 9.84 -12.98 -11.41
C ALA A 410 10.87 -12.35 -10.46
N GLY A 411 11.85 -11.64 -11.00
CA GLY A 411 12.85 -10.93 -10.21
C GLY A 411 12.27 -9.78 -9.37
N ALA A 412 11.23 -9.11 -9.84
CA ALA A 412 10.50 -8.11 -9.06
C ALA A 412 9.70 -8.76 -7.93
N LEU A 413 8.99 -9.86 -8.20
CA LEU A 413 8.24 -10.63 -7.19
C LEU A 413 9.14 -11.17 -6.08
N ALA A 414 10.33 -11.67 -6.43
CA ALA A 414 11.32 -12.14 -5.46
C ALA A 414 11.85 -11.04 -4.51
N ARG A 415 11.57 -9.76 -4.81
CA ARG A 415 11.91 -8.58 -3.99
C ARG A 415 10.72 -8.01 -3.24
N LEU A 416 9.51 -8.40 -3.63
CA LEU A 416 8.28 -8.03 -2.93
C LEU A 416 7.94 -9.10 -1.88
N ASP A 417 7.28 -8.70 -0.80
CA ASP A 417 6.77 -9.65 0.20
C ASP A 417 5.65 -10.48 -0.44
N GLY A 418 5.96 -11.72 -0.79
CA GLY A 418 5.03 -12.69 -1.35
C GLY A 418 5.54 -14.10 -1.09
N GLU A 419 4.62 -15.09 -0.93
CA GLU A 419 5.03 -16.45 -0.59
C GLU A 419 5.38 -17.25 -1.85
N VAL A 420 4.44 -17.33 -2.80
CA VAL A 420 4.62 -18.13 -4.03
C VAL A 420 4.01 -17.41 -5.23
N ALA A 421 4.71 -17.44 -6.37
CA ALA A 421 4.14 -16.96 -7.62
C ALA A 421 4.58 -17.79 -8.81
N ALA A 422 3.75 -17.87 -9.83
CA ALA A 422 4.12 -18.35 -11.16
C ALA A 422 3.95 -17.22 -12.17
N VAL A 423 5.02 -16.90 -12.91
CA VAL A 423 4.97 -15.97 -14.05
C VAL A 423 5.01 -16.81 -15.33
N VAL A 424 4.05 -16.63 -16.22
CA VAL A 424 3.88 -17.47 -17.41
C VAL A 424 3.88 -16.66 -18.70
N HIS A 425 4.48 -17.24 -19.73
CA HIS A 425 4.37 -16.78 -21.13
C HIS A 425 3.93 -17.95 -21.98
N GLY A 426 2.70 -17.90 -22.48
CA GLY A 426 2.10 -18.97 -23.28
C GLY A 426 2.56 -18.98 -24.73
N ALA A 427 2.55 -20.17 -25.33
CA ALA A 427 2.80 -20.33 -26.76
C ALA A 427 1.86 -19.44 -27.58
N GLY A 428 2.36 -18.89 -28.67
CA GLY A 428 1.61 -17.93 -29.49
C GLY A 428 1.64 -16.49 -28.96
N GLY A 429 2.36 -16.21 -27.87
CA GLY A 429 2.49 -14.86 -27.30
C GLY A 429 1.31 -14.45 -26.43
N TYR A 430 0.68 -15.42 -25.77
CA TYR A 430 -0.41 -15.19 -24.81
C TYR A 430 0.12 -14.89 -23.40
N ASP A 431 -0.59 -14.08 -22.66
CA ASP A 431 -0.31 -13.83 -21.24
C ASP A 431 -1.06 -14.83 -20.31
N GLU A 432 -1.19 -16.08 -20.78
CA GLU A 432 -1.77 -17.22 -20.07
C GLU A 432 -1.20 -18.52 -20.65
N LEU A 433 -1.32 -19.63 -19.95
CA LEU A 433 -1.03 -20.94 -20.56
C LEU A 433 -2.06 -21.24 -21.64
N THR A 434 -1.60 -21.70 -22.79
CA THR A 434 -2.49 -22.14 -23.88
C THR A 434 -2.14 -23.56 -24.31
N THR A 435 -3.08 -24.25 -24.93
CA THR A 435 -2.83 -25.58 -25.52
C THR A 435 -2.29 -25.49 -26.96
N ILE A 436 -1.90 -24.29 -27.42
CA ILE A 436 -1.24 -24.07 -28.72
C ILE A 436 0.14 -24.72 -28.74
N GLY A 437 0.85 -24.71 -27.59
CA GLY A 437 2.18 -25.31 -27.52
C GLY A 437 2.85 -25.07 -26.15
N PRO A 438 4.14 -25.39 -26.02
CA PRO A 438 4.89 -25.25 -24.80
C PRO A 438 4.91 -23.81 -24.27
N ALA A 439 4.77 -23.65 -22.97
CA ALA A 439 4.81 -22.38 -22.26
C ALA A 439 6.04 -22.29 -21.35
N GLU A 440 6.61 -21.11 -21.25
CA GLU A 440 7.67 -20.83 -20.29
C GLU A 440 7.08 -20.30 -18.98
N VAL A 441 7.59 -20.83 -17.86
CA VAL A 441 7.15 -20.47 -16.51
C VAL A 441 8.37 -20.11 -15.65
N ARG A 442 8.21 -19.08 -14.82
CA ARG A 442 9.12 -18.79 -13.70
C ARG A 442 8.36 -18.98 -12.40
N LEU A 443 8.75 -20.01 -11.66
CA LEU A 443 8.17 -20.27 -10.33
C LEU A 443 9.00 -19.53 -9.27
N VAL A 444 8.36 -18.65 -8.54
CA VAL A 444 8.98 -17.84 -7.47
C VAL A 444 8.51 -18.38 -6.12
N ARG A 445 9.46 -18.72 -5.25
CA ARG A 445 9.21 -19.13 -3.85
C ARG A 445 10.12 -18.30 -2.94
N GLY A 446 9.56 -17.28 -2.31
CA GLY A 446 10.36 -16.27 -1.61
C GLY A 446 11.35 -15.60 -2.56
N ARG A 447 12.66 -15.79 -2.35
CA ARG A 447 13.71 -15.23 -3.22
C ARG A 447 14.22 -16.19 -4.30
N ALA A 448 13.82 -17.45 -4.26
CA ALA A 448 14.23 -18.44 -5.23
C ALA A 448 13.35 -18.37 -6.49
N ILE A 449 13.98 -18.48 -7.65
CA ILE A 449 13.32 -18.49 -8.97
C ILE A 449 13.75 -19.75 -9.69
N GLU A 450 12.77 -20.55 -10.10
CA GLU A 450 12.96 -21.78 -10.89
C GLU A 450 12.33 -21.59 -12.28
N SER A 451 13.02 -22.05 -13.31
CA SER A 451 12.52 -22.02 -14.69
C SER A 451 11.93 -23.37 -15.05
N LEU A 452 10.70 -23.38 -15.56
CA LEU A 452 9.98 -24.56 -16.00
C LEU A 452 9.48 -24.35 -17.44
N THR A 453 9.37 -25.43 -18.17
CA THR A 453 8.63 -25.48 -19.44
C THR A 453 7.49 -26.47 -19.27
N LEU A 454 6.27 -26.05 -19.58
CA LEU A 454 5.08 -26.88 -19.51
C LEU A 454 4.58 -27.12 -20.95
N ASP A 455 4.61 -28.37 -21.41
CA ASP A 455 4.06 -28.76 -22.72
C ASP A 455 2.65 -29.34 -22.52
N PRO A 456 1.59 -28.78 -23.12
CA PRO A 456 0.24 -29.33 -23.02
C PRO A 456 0.12 -30.79 -23.48
N LYS A 457 1.02 -31.28 -24.33
CA LYS A 457 1.05 -32.67 -24.80
C LYS A 457 1.36 -33.67 -23.69
N ASP A 458 2.16 -33.25 -22.68
CA ASP A 458 2.50 -34.10 -21.55
C ASP A 458 1.32 -34.37 -20.61
N TYR A 459 0.22 -33.62 -20.81
CA TYR A 459 -0.99 -33.66 -19.97
C TYR A 459 -2.24 -34.04 -20.76
N ASP A 460 -2.13 -34.68 -21.94
CA ASP A 460 -3.25 -35.09 -22.79
C ASP A 460 -4.27 -33.98 -23.08
N LEU A 461 -3.80 -32.75 -23.24
CA LEU A 461 -4.64 -31.59 -23.57
C LEU A 461 -4.82 -31.47 -25.09
N VAL A 462 -6.05 -31.12 -25.51
CA VAL A 462 -6.38 -30.95 -26.92
C VAL A 462 -5.67 -29.72 -27.47
N PRO A 463 -4.84 -29.86 -28.52
CA PRO A 463 -4.20 -28.73 -29.19
C PRO A 463 -5.22 -27.69 -29.66
N ALA A 464 -4.90 -26.42 -29.49
CA ALA A 464 -5.72 -25.31 -29.97
C ALA A 464 -4.99 -24.54 -31.09
N GLU A 465 -5.77 -23.96 -31.99
CA GLU A 465 -5.33 -22.88 -32.86
C GLU A 465 -5.73 -21.53 -32.25
N PRO A 466 -5.08 -20.41 -32.57
CA PRO A 466 -5.41 -19.07 -32.00
C PRO A 466 -6.88 -18.71 -32.13
N GLU A 467 -7.52 -19.09 -33.21
CA GLU A 467 -8.94 -18.83 -33.50
C GLU A 467 -9.88 -19.54 -32.53
N ASP A 468 -9.48 -20.73 -32.04
CA ASP A 468 -10.27 -21.53 -31.08
C ASP A 468 -10.39 -20.84 -29.71
N LEU A 469 -9.48 -19.92 -29.35
CA LEU A 469 -9.44 -19.22 -28.08
C LEU A 469 -10.03 -17.80 -28.14
N THR A 470 -10.34 -17.30 -29.34
CA THR A 470 -10.73 -15.91 -29.60
C THR A 470 -12.20 -15.65 -29.28
N ILE A 471 -12.50 -14.48 -28.68
CA ILE A 471 -13.86 -13.96 -28.47
C ILE A 471 -14.18 -12.84 -29.47
N LYS A 472 -15.45 -12.69 -29.81
CA LYS A 472 -15.90 -11.66 -30.77
C LYS A 472 -16.03 -10.28 -30.10
N ASP A 473 -16.65 -10.25 -28.94
CA ASP A 473 -16.96 -9.03 -28.18
C ASP A 473 -17.15 -9.38 -26.67
N PRO A 474 -17.32 -8.39 -25.79
CA PRO A 474 -17.52 -8.65 -24.35
C PRO A 474 -18.76 -9.49 -24.00
N THR A 475 -19.79 -9.45 -24.82
CA THR A 475 -21.03 -10.26 -24.62
C THR A 475 -20.77 -11.72 -24.91
N ASP A 476 -20.04 -11.99 -26.00
CA ASP A 476 -19.58 -13.33 -26.34
C ASP A 476 -18.62 -13.88 -25.28
N GLY A 477 -17.70 -13.04 -24.75
CA GLY A 477 -16.84 -13.39 -23.63
C GLY A 477 -17.61 -13.83 -22.39
N ALA A 478 -18.62 -13.08 -21.98
CA ALA A 478 -19.48 -13.46 -20.84
C ALA A 478 -20.26 -14.75 -21.09
N ARG A 479 -20.77 -14.95 -22.31
CA ARG A 479 -21.45 -16.19 -22.71
C ARG A 479 -20.51 -17.39 -22.64
N ILE A 480 -19.30 -17.27 -23.17
CA ILE A 480 -18.27 -18.31 -23.15
C ILE A 480 -17.87 -18.64 -21.71
N LEU A 481 -17.67 -17.63 -20.84
CA LEU A 481 -17.36 -17.88 -19.44
C LEU A 481 -18.48 -18.66 -18.75
N ARG A 482 -19.76 -18.33 -18.96
CA ARG A 482 -20.88 -19.08 -18.40
C ARG A 482 -20.83 -20.55 -18.78
N LEU A 483 -20.53 -20.85 -20.05
CA LEU A 483 -20.42 -22.23 -20.54
C LEU A 483 -19.23 -22.96 -19.88
N LEU A 484 -18.05 -22.33 -19.83
CA LEU A 484 -16.86 -22.92 -19.23
C LEU A 484 -17.05 -23.22 -17.75
N LEU A 485 -17.65 -22.27 -17.00
CA LEU A 485 -17.93 -22.43 -15.57
C LEU A 485 -19.00 -23.53 -15.30
N ALA A 486 -19.83 -23.84 -16.28
CA ALA A 486 -20.79 -24.97 -16.26
C ALA A 486 -20.17 -26.30 -16.75
N GLY A 487 -18.86 -26.37 -16.97
CA GLY A 487 -18.18 -27.56 -17.50
C GLY A 487 -18.39 -27.80 -19.00
N GLN A 488 -18.91 -26.79 -19.69
CA GLN A 488 -19.23 -26.80 -21.11
C GLN A 488 -18.23 -25.94 -21.90
N GLY A 489 -18.42 -25.80 -23.18
CA GLY A 489 -17.52 -25.01 -24.05
C GLY A 489 -16.75 -25.91 -25.05
N THR A 490 -15.94 -25.29 -25.90
CA THR A 490 -15.12 -26.03 -26.86
C THR A 490 -14.02 -26.81 -26.11
N PRO A 491 -13.57 -27.96 -26.63
CA PRO A 491 -12.44 -28.71 -26.05
C PRO A 491 -11.21 -27.82 -25.83
N ALA A 492 -10.80 -27.05 -26.83
CA ALA A 492 -9.65 -26.15 -26.75
C ALA A 492 -9.74 -25.12 -25.61
N MET A 493 -10.88 -24.46 -25.44
CA MET A 493 -11.07 -23.49 -24.35
C MET A 493 -11.14 -24.17 -22.96
N ARG A 494 -11.78 -25.36 -22.86
CA ARG A 494 -11.83 -26.11 -21.60
C ARG A 494 -10.44 -26.57 -21.19
N ASP A 495 -9.67 -27.11 -22.13
CA ASP A 495 -8.34 -27.63 -21.83
C ASP A 495 -7.34 -26.50 -21.54
N THR A 496 -7.44 -25.37 -22.22
CA THR A 496 -6.72 -24.14 -21.85
C THR A 496 -7.07 -23.69 -20.42
N LEU A 497 -8.35 -23.72 -20.04
CA LEU A 497 -8.79 -23.41 -18.66
C LEU A 497 -8.23 -24.42 -17.66
N ILE A 498 -8.30 -25.74 -17.95
CA ILE A 498 -7.75 -26.80 -17.11
C ILE A 498 -6.26 -26.57 -16.88
N PHE A 499 -5.50 -26.20 -17.89
CA PHE A 499 -4.06 -25.98 -17.80
C PHE A 499 -3.72 -24.83 -16.85
N ASN A 500 -4.44 -23.70 -16.93
CA ASN A 500 -4.26 -22.56 -16.01
C ASN A 500 -4.75 -22.87 -14.59
N VAL A 501 -5.86 -23.58 -14.42
CA VAL A 501 -6.34 -24.05 -13.11
C VAL A 501 -5.32 -25.00 -12.49
N GLY A 502 -4.75 -25.93 -13.28
CA GLY A 502 -3.71 -26.84 -12.83
C GLY A 502 -2.50 -26.10 -12.24
N LEU A 503 -2.00 -25.09 -12.95
CA LEU A 503 -0.87 -24.29 -12.43
C LEU A 503 -1.26 -23.48 -11.19
N ALA A 504 -2.47 -22.92 -11.14
CA ALA A 504 -2.96 -22.22 -9.95
C ALA A 504 -3.04 -23.15 -8.72
N LEU A 505 -3.52 -24.39 -8.90
CA LEU A 505 -3.57 -25.38 -7.84
C LEU A 505 -2.17 -25.87 -7.43
N TYR A 506 -1.27 -26.03 -8.38
CA TYR A 506 0.11 -26.42 -8.10
C TYR A 506 0.83 -25.40 -7.19
N ILE A 507 0.65 -24.12 -7.45
CA ILE A 507 1.25 -23.08 -6.59
C ILE A 507 0.57 -22.97 -5.23
N LEU A 508 -0.74 -23.27 -5.11
CA LEU A 508 -1.52 -23.21 -3.88
C LEU A 508 -1.27 -24.41 -2.96
N ASP A 509 -1.31 -25.61 -3.51
CA ASP A 509 -1.26 -26.86 -2.75
C ASP A 509 0.16 -27.44 -2.63
N GLY A 510 1.06 -27.09 -3.56
CA GLY A 510 2.34 -27.79 -3.74
C GLY A 510 2.14 -29.19 -4.32
N GLY A 511 3.09 -30.09 -4.08
CA GLY A 511 3.01 -31.46 -4.55
C GLY A 511 3.44 -31.64 -6.01
N SER A 512 2.82 -32.57 -6.76
CA SER A 512 3.11 -32.78 -8.18
C SER A 512 2.16 -32.00 -9.09
N PHE A 513 2.67 -31.59 -10.23
CA PHE A 513 1.85 -30.89 -11.22
C PHE A 513 0.78 -31.82 -11.82
N ASP A 514 1.06 -33.14 -11.96
CA ASP A 514 0.07 -34.13 -12.44
C ASP A 514 -1.15 -34.19 -11.51
N ALA A 515 -0.94 -34.28 -10.20
CA ALA A 515 -2.05 -34.27 -9.24
C ALA A 515 -2.87 -32.97 -9.30
N ALA A 516 -2.21 -31.84 -9.53
CA ALA A 516 -2.89 -30.55 -9.72
C ALA A 516 -3.71 -30.56 -11.03
N MET A 517 -3.20 -31.15 -12.11
CA MET A 517 -3.92 -31.30 -13.38
C MET A 517 -5.16 -32.19 -13.26
N ASP A 518 -5.05 -33.33 -12.56
CA ASP A 518 -6.20 -34.21 -12.31
C ASP A 518 -7.30 -33.50 -11.53
N LYS A 519 -6.90 -32.77 -10.48
CA LYS A 519 -7.83 -31.93 -9.69
C LYS A 519 -8.49 -30.84 -10.54
N ALA A 520 -7.71 -30.19 -11.43
CA ALA A 520 -8.22 -29.18 -12.34
C ALA A 520 -9.23 -29.75 -13.35
N ARG A 521 -8.98 -30.93 -13.93
CA ARG A 521 -9.91 -31.64 -14.83
C ARG A 521 -11.23 -31.91 -14.14
N ALA A 522 -11.17 -32.50 -12.94
CA ALA A 522 -12.35 -32.79 -12.15
C ALA A 522 -13.13 -31.52 -11.82
N ALA A 523 -12.44 -30.44 -11.42
CA ALA A 523 -13.05 -29.17 -11.08
C ALA A 523 -13.80 -28.54 -12.26
N VAL A 524 -13.15 -28.43 -13.42
CA VAL A 524 -13.76 -27.84 -14.63
C VAL A 524 -14.92 -28.72 -15.12
N ALA A 525 -14.73 -30.05 -15.17
CA ALA A 525 -15.77 -30.98 -15.60
C ALA A 525 -17.01 -30.97 -14.69
N SER A 526 -16.83 -30.70 -13.38
CA SER A 526 -17.95 -30.66 -12.42
C SER A 526 -18.96 -29.53 -12.67
N GLY A 527 -18.53 -28.46 -13.34
CA GLY A 527 -19.35 -27.26 -13.56
C GLY A 527 -19.75 -26.51 -12.28
N GLN A 528 -19.17 -26.83 -11.13
CA GLN A 528 -19.57 -26.23 -9.84
C GLN A 528 -19.31 -24.72 -9.79
N ALA A 529 -18.33 -24.23 -10.52
CA ALA A 529 -18.00 -22.81 -10.58
C ALA A 529 -19.17 -21.94 -11.10
N TYR A 530 -20.09 -22.53 -11.87
CA TYR A 530 -21.31 -21.85 -12.32
C TYR A 530 -22.20 -21.38 -11.16
N LYS A 531 -22.18 -22.08 -10.02
CA LYS A 531 -22.98 -21.73 -8.83
C LYS A 531 -22.50 -20.46 -8.12
N LEU A 532 -21.30 -19.98 -8.45
CA LEU A 532 -20.77 -18.71 -7.92
C LEU A 532 -21.32 -17.49 -8.66
N LEU A 533 -21.94 -17.68 -9.80
CA LEU A 533 -22.57 -16.58 -10.54
C LEU A 533 -23.76 -16.05 -9.75
N PRO A 534 -23.90 -14.71 -9.62
CA PRO A 534 -25.03 -14.07 -8.94
C PRO A 534 -26.38 -14.36 -9.57
#